data_0d18cc0cd5533f49069db5e5e4802998
#
_entry.id   0d18cc0cd5533f49069db5e5e4802998
#
_cell.length_a   1.000
_cell.length_b   1.000
_cell.length_c   1.000
_cell.angle_alpha   90.00
_cell.angle_beta   90.00
_cell.angle_gamma   90.00
#
_symmetry.space_group_name_H-M   'P 1'
#
loop_
_entity.id
_entity.type
_entity.pdbx_description
1 polymer ?
#
loop_
_entity_poly.entity_id
_entity_poly.type
_entity_poly.pdbx_seq_one_letter_code
_entity_poly.pdbx_strand_id
1 'polypeptide(L)'
;GLANVFSPEIVIKVHESHINAGCDMITTNTFGTARHCLEPSNLGDQTIKINIDTVKLARQAVKNSGKKIKIAGSMSTYLALAENEFRPDTKFVPSFAKEEKNYKEQAKVLKEEGVEVLILEMLLDIDHAKILLNAALETGLPVWVGLSCCISKFDETVVGRNFRAEKERSIIYDPLKYPDEPKFLPEDKIINFAEIINSLKSIGGDVYGIMHSWFIDTREGMKVLKSNWNGPIMFYPEIHKFDTSTMQALITENEIEFVDKCSELIDDQVKIIGG
;
A
#
# COMPACT_ATOMS: atom_id res chain seq x y z
N GLY A 1 0.16 -9.32 7.58
CA GLY A 1 1.26 -9.46 8.55
C GLY A 1 1.21 -10.73 9.38
N LEU A 2 0.04 -11.16 9.86
CA LEU A 2 -0.07 -12.31 10.80
C LEU A 2 0.35 -13.65 10.19
N ALA A 3 0.21 -13.85 8.88
CA ALA A 3 0.67 -15.05 8.20
C ALA A 3 2.17 -15.31 8.41
N ASN A 4 2.97 -14.26 8.57
CA ASN A 4 4.41 -14.42 8.86
C ASN A 4 4.68 -15.20 10.15
N VAL A 5 3.75 -15.11 11.11
CA VAL A 5 3.86 -15.76 12.43
C VAL A 5 3.21 -17.13 12.46
N PHE A 6 2.00 -17.23 11.89
CA PHE A 6 1.15 -18.41 12.03
C PHE A 6 1.25 -19.41 10.86
N SER A 7 1.77 -18.97 9.71
CA SER A 7 1.86 -19.80 8.49
C SER A 7 3.05 -19.37 7.63
N PRO A 8 4.28 -19.32 8.17
CA PRO A 8 5.46 -18.83 7.46
C PRO A 8 5.77 -19.63 6.18
N GLU A 9 5.46 -20.92 6.17
CA GLU A 9 5.63 -21.79 5.00
C GLU A 9 4.71 -21.38 3.83
N ILE A 10 3.53 -20.82 4.12
CA ILE A 10 2.63 -20.28 3.08
C ILE A 10 3.22 -19.00 2.51
N VAL A 11 3.78 -18.13 3.34
CA VAL A 11 4.44 -16.90 2.88
C VAL A 11 5.60 -17.22 1.93
N ILE A 12 6.43 -18.20 2.27
CA ILE A 12 7.52 -18.67 1.39
C ILE A 12 6.94 -19.16 0.05
N LYS A 13 5.91 -20.00 0.06
CA LYS A 13 5.29 -20.53 -1.17
C LYS A 13 4.70 -19.43 -2.04
N VAL A 14 4.09 -18.41 -1.44
CA VAL A 14 3.57 -17.25 -2.20
C VAL A 14 4.72 -16.52 -2.89
N HIS A 15 5.81 -16.23 -2.19
CA HIS A 15 7.00 -15.63 -2.81
C HIS A 15 7.57 -16.52 -3.92
N GLU A 16 7.69 -17.82 -3.71
CA GLU A 16 8.16 -18.77 -4.73
C GLU A 16 7.25 -18.79 -5.96
N SER A 17 5.93 -18.67 -5.77
CA SER A 17 4.97 -18.59 -6.87
C SER A 17 5.22 -17.37 -7.75
N HIS A 18 5.39 -16.19 -7.15
CA HIS A 18 5.74 -14.96 -7.89
C HIS A 18 7.09 -15.06 -8.59
N ILE A 19 8.10 -15.63 -7.94
CA ILE A 19 9.42 -15.85 -8.54
C ILE A 19 9.34 -16.81 -9.73
N ASN A 20 8.52 -17.86 -9.62
CA ASN A 20 8.31 -18.82 -10.70
C ASN A 20 7.53 -18.20 -11.87
N ALA A 21 6.62 -17.28 -11.61
CA ALA A 21 5.93 -16.49 -12.62
C ALA A 21 6.87 -15.51 -13.38
N GLY A 22 8.08 -15.29 -12.89
CA GLY A 22 9.11 -14.53 -13.61
C GLY A 22 9.31 -13.10 -13.13
N CYS A 23 8.93 -12.77 -11.90
CA CYS A 23 9.19 -11.42 -11.37
C CYS A 23 10.70 -11.17 -11.15
N ASP A 24 11.11 -9.91 -11.28
CA ASP A 24 12.49 -9.45 -11.00
C ASP A 24 12.69 -9.05 -9.54
N MET A 25 11.58 -8.84 -8.83
CA MET A 25 11.55 -8.41 -7.43
C MET A 25 10.35 -8.99 -6.71
N ILE A 26 10.52 -9.34 -5.44
CA ILE A 26 9.42 -9.67 -4.53
C ILE A 26 9.34 -8.63 -3.42
N THR A 27 8.12 -8.41 -2.91
CA THR A 27 7.86 -7.49 -1.79
C THR A 27 7.66 -8.30 -0.52
N THR A 28 8.30 -7.91 0.58
CA THR A 28 8.10 -8.55 1.89
C THR A 28 6.65 -8.42 2.36
N ASN A 29 6.13 -9.42 3.07
CA ASN A 29 4.78 -9.37 3.65
C ASN A 29 4.74 -8.49 4.92
N THR A 30 5.23 -7.24 4.80
CA THR A 30 5.35 -6.28 5.92
C THR A 30 4.39 -5.10 5.83
N PHE A 31 3.46 -5.11 4.87
CA PHE A 31 2.43 -4.09 4.70
C PHE A 31 1.71 -3.71 6.01
N GLY A 32 1.28 -4.67 6.80
CA GLY A 32 0.57 -4.49 8.07
C GLY A 32 1.39 -4.94 9.29
N THR A 33 2.69 -4.67 9.35
CA THR A 33 3.55 -5.07 10.48
C THR A 33 4.20 -3.90 11.22
N ALA A 34 3.74 -2.68 10.98
CA ALA A 34 4.03 -1.58 11.91
C ALA A 34 3.46 -1.89 13.30
N ARG A 35 4.06 -1.39 14.35
CA ARG A 35 3.71 -1.73 15.74
C ARG A 35 2.20 -1.59 16.03
N HIS A 36 1.60 -0.47 15.62
CA HIS A 36 0.18 -0.20 15.82
C HIS A 36 -0.75 -1.16 15.05
N CYS A 37 -0.25 -1.78 13.97
CA CYS A 37 -0.99 -2.82 13.23
C CYS A 37 -0.97 -4.17 13.94
N LEU A 38 0.05 -4.44 14.75
CA LEU A 38 0.23 -5.70 15.48
C LEU A 38 -0.34 -5.65 16.90
N GLU A 39 -0.54 -4.47 17.48
CA GLU A 39 -1.10 -4.26 18.83
C GLU A 39 -2.46 -4.95 19.04
N PRO A 40 -3.43 -4.91 18.10
CA PRO A 40 -4.72 -5.60 18.27
C PRO A 40 -4.60 -7.12 18.49
N SER A 41 -3.54 -7.71 17.95
CA SER A 41 -3.25 -9.15 18.08
C SER A 41 -2.30 -9.46 19.25
N ASN A 42 -2.04 -8.50 20.14
CA ASN A 42 -1.05 -8.60 21.22
C ASN A 42 0.38 -8.94 20.75
N LEU A 43 0.74 -8.56 19.53
CA LEU A 43 2.06 -8.80 18.93
C LEU A 43 2.90 -7.52 18.76
N GLY A 44 2.43 -6.37 19.26
CA GLY A 44 3.12 -5.10 19.16
C GLY A 44 4.56 -5.14 19.68
N ASP A 45 4.81 -5.83 20.81
CA ASP A 45 6.17 -5.97 21.38
C ASP A 45 7.09 -6.88 20.56
N GLN A 46 6.54 -7.65 19.62
CA GLN A 46 7.28 -8.52 18.73
C GLN A 46 7.53 -7.88 17.34
N THR A 47 7.16 -6.61 17.15
CA THR A 47 7.26 -5.91 15.86
C THR A 47 8.63 -6.08 15.20
N ILE A 48 9.71 -5.84 15.93
CA ILE A 48 11.08 -5.97 15.40
C ILE A 48 11.33 -7.39 14.94
N LYS A 49 11.05 -8.38 15.80
CA LYS A 49 11.26 -9.80 15.48
C LYS A 49 10.44 -10.23 14.26
N ILE A 50 9.17 -9.83 14.18
CA ILE A 50 8.27 -10.20 13.07
C ILE A 50 8.79 -9.62 11.75
N ASN A 51 9.23 -8.36 11.72
CA ASN A 51 9.77 -7.77 10.51
C ASN A 51 11.08 -8.45 10.08
N ILE A 52 12.00 -8.75 11.02
CA ILE A 52 13.21 -9.52 10.75
C ILE A 52 12.87 -10.88 10.14
N ASP A 53 12.00 -11.64 10.80
CA ASP A 53 11.63 -12.97 10.34
C ASP A 53 10.96 -12.93 8.96
N THR A 54 10.12 -11.93 8.71
CA THR A 54 9.47 -11.74 7.41
C THR A 54 10.48 -11.52 6.27
N VAL A 55 11.50 -10.70 6.48
CA VAL A 55 12.57 -10.53 5.46
C VAL A 55 13.32 -11.85 5.24
N LYS A 56 13.54 -12.65 6.30
CA LYS A 56 14.16 -13.98 6.17
C LYS A 56 13.31 -14.94 5.35
N LEU A 57 11.97 -14.89 5.46
CA LEU A 57 11.06 -15.71 4.63
C LEU A 57 11.21 -15.36 3.14
N ALA A 58 11.24 -14.06 2.81
CA ALA A 58 11.48 -13.62 1.44
C ALA A 58 12.86 -14.09 0.92
N ARG A 59 13.91 -13.96 1.70
CA ARG A 59 15.25 -14.48 1.34
C ARG A 59 15.27 -15.99 1.16
N GLN A 60 14.55 -16.73 1.99
CA GLN A 60 14.46 -18.17 1.85
C GLN A 60 13.83 -18.56 0.52
N ALA A 61 12.74 -17.88 0.10
CA ALA A 61 12.11 -18.11 -1.20
C ALA A 61 13.08 -17.79 -2.36
N VAL A 62 13.81 -16.67 -2.29
CA VAL A 62 14.85 -16.34 -3.29
C VAL A 62 15.92 -17.42 -3.34
N LYS A 63 16.43 -17.86 -2.18
CA LYS A 63 17.43 -18.93 -2.11
C LYS A 63 16.93 -20.25 -2.72
N ASN A 64 15.69 -20.64 -2.41
CA ASN A 64 15.07 -21.86 -2.93
C ASN A 64 14.95 -21.83 -4.46
N SER A 65 14.67 -20.66 -5.03
CA SER A 65 14.51 -20.49 -6.48
C SER A 65 15.82 -20.60 -7.27
N GLY A 66 16.96 -20.36 -6.63
CA GLY A 66 18.26 -20.26 -7.30
C GLY A 66 18.39 -19.06 -8.24
N LYS A 67 17.41 -18.15 -8.29
CA LYS A 67 17.39 -16.98 -9.16
C LYS A 67 17.93 -15.75 -8.43
N LYS A 68 18.34 -14.74 -9.20
CA LYS A 68 18.73 -13.42 -8.68
C LYS A 68 17.52 -12.51 -8.63
N ILE A 69 16.84 -12.46 -7.52
CA ILE A 69 15.61 -11.67 -7.30
C ILE A 69 15.89 -10.62 -6.23
N LYS A 70 15.45 -9.40 -6.48
CA LYS A 70 15.52 -8.30 -5.50
C LYS A 70 14.41 -8.42 -4.44
N ILE A 71 14.65 -7.86 -3.26
CA ILE A 71 13.68 -7.84 -2.17
C ILE A 71 13.37 -6.40 -1.81
N ALA A 72 12.10 -6.02 -1.96
CA ALA A 72 11.56 -4.75 -1.51
C ALA A 72 10.92 -4.89 -0.13
N GLY A 73 11.11 -3.90 0.73
CA GLY A 73 10.42 -3.78 2.01
C GLY A 73 9.09 -3.04 1.83
N SER A 74 7.96 -3.69 2.11
CA SER A 74 6.65 -3.05 2.07
C SER A 74 6.38 -2.29 3.36
N MET A 75 5.87 -1.08 3.23
CA MET A 75 5.34 -0.26 4.32
C MET A 75 4.04 0.41 3.87
N SER A 76 3.11 0.65 4.78
CA SER A 76 1.85 1.29 4.44
C SER A 76 1.31 2.17 5.56
N THR A 77 0.34 3.00 5.22
CA THR A 77 -0.46 3.73 6.21
C THR A 77 -1.66 2.90 6.72
N TYR A 78 -1.63 1.58 6.54
CA TYR A 78 -2.69 0.68 6.98
C TYR A 78 -2.92 0.75 8.49
N LEU A 79 -4.18 0.66 8.87
CA LEU A 79 -4.61 0.49 10.27
C LEU A 79 -5.32 -0.85 10.43
N ALA A 80 -5.12 -1.47 11.58
CA ALA A 80 -5.86 -2.67 11.91
C ALA A 80 -7.37 -2.40 11.93
N LEU A 81 -8.12 -3.31 11.32
CA LEU A 81 -9.58 -3.20 11.24
C LEU A 81 -10.24 -3.68 12.53
N ALA A 82 -11.37 -3.09 12.87
CA ALA A 82 -12.23 -3.59 13.92
C ALA A 82 -12.79 -4.98 13.53
N GLU A 83 -13.06 -5.80 14.51
CA GLU A 83 -13.53 -7.16 14.30
C GLU A 83 -14.83 -7.17 13.48
N ASN A 84 -14.81 -7.93 12.39
CA ASN A 84 -15.92 -8.04 11.41
C ASN A 84 -16.39 -6.71 10.80
N GLU A 85 -15.53 -5.69 10.76
CA GLU A 85 -15.84 -4.39 10.19
C GLU A 85 -14.77 -3.93 9.20
N PHE A 86 -15.18 -3.12 8.22
CA PHE A 86 -14.28 -2.50 7.22
C PHE A 86 -13.80 -1.10 7.65
N ARG A 87 -13.73 -0.85 8.93
CA ARG A 87 -13.20 0.40 9.50
C ARG A 87 -12.06 0.12 10.46
N PRO A 88 -11.12 1.05 10.61
CA PRO A 88 -10.08 0.92 11.61
C PRO A 88 -10.65 0.79 13.02
N ASP A 89 -10.00 -0.04 13.84
CA ASP A 89 -10.28 -0.07 15.27
C ASP A 89 -9.72 1.20 15.92
N THR A 90 -10.62 2.10 16.33
CA THR A 90 -10.26 3.41 16.88
C THR A 90 -9.40 3.33 18.15
N LYS A 91 -9.40 2.20 18.85
CA LYS A 91 -8.55 1.97 20.02
C LYS A 91 -7.07 1.93 19.66
N PHE A 92 -6.75 1.51 18.44
CA PHE A 92 -5.39 1.28 17.97
C PHE A 92 -4.91 2.32 16.96
N VAL A 93 -5.72 3.35 16.66
CA VAL A 93 -5.28 4.47 15.83
C VAL A 93 -4.22 5.26 16.61
N PRO A 94 -2.98 5.32 16.13
CA PRO A 94 -1.91 6.01 16.84
C PRO A 94 -2.05 7.52 16.72
N SER A 95 -1.47 8.26 17.66
CA SER A 95 -1.19 9.69 17.44
C SER A 95 -0.10 9.86 16.38
N PHE A 96 0.00 11.02 15.75
CA PHE A 96 1.05 11.31 14.75
C PHE A 96 2.46 10.99 15.26
N ALA A 97 2.77 11.39 16.49
CA ALA A 97 4.07 11.12 17.09
C ALA A 97 4.32 9.61 17.30
N LYS A 98 3.30 8.84 17.69
CA LYS A 98 3.39 7.38 17.82
C LYS A 98 3.52 6.72 16.46
N GLU A 99 2.79 7.21 15.47
CA GLU A 99 2.83 6.72 14.09
C GLU A 99 4.22 6.91 13.49
N GLU A 100 4.78 8.11 13.59
CA GLU A 100 6.14 8.41 13.14
C GLU A 100 7.17 7.47 13.76
N LYS A 101 7.13 7.31 15.09
CA LYS A 101 8.01 6.38 15.80
C LYS A 101 7.90 4.94 15.28
N ASN A 102 6.67 4.47 15.07
CA ASN A 102 6.42 3.12 14.60
C ASN A 102 6.93 2.89 13.17
N TYR A 103 6.79 3.88 12.29
CA TYR A 103 7.31 3.78 10.93
C TYR A 103 8.84 3.85 10.88
N LYS A 104 9.46 4.71 11.68
CA LYS A 104 10.93 4.76 11.80
C LYS A 104 11.49 3.44 12.32
N GLU A 105 10.82 2.81 13.31
CA GLU A 105 11.20 1.48 13.81
C GLU A 105 11.14 0.44 12.69
N GLN A 106 10.04 0.38 11.95
CA GLN A 106 9.85 -0.58 10.86
C GLN A 106 10.85 -0.35 9.72
N ALA A 107 10.97 0.89 9.23
CA ALA A 107 11.88 1.25 8.16
C ALA A 107 13.34 0.91 8.49
N LYS A 108 13.76 1.20 9.73
CA LYS A 108 15.11 0.86 10.22
C LYS A 108 15.35 -0.64 10.19
N VAL A 109 14.42 -1.44 10.69
CA VAL A 109 14.56 -2.91 10.71
C VAL A 109 14.65 -3.46 9.28
N LEU A 110 13.79 -3.01 8.38
CA LEU A 110 13.82 -3.44 6.97
C LEU A 110 15.15 -3.11 6.31
N LYS A 111 15.70 -1.90 6.54
CA LYS A 111 17.04 -1.51 6.06
C LYS A 111 18.13 -2.41 6.64
N GLU A 112 18.14 -2.62 7.95
CA GLU A 112 19.16 -3.43 8.64
C GLU A 112 19.15 -4.89 8.17
N GLU A 113 17.95 -5.39 7.86
CA GLU A 113 17.77 -6.70 7.23
C GLU A 113 18.09 -6.70 5.73
N GLY A 114 18.50 -5.58 5.14
CA GLY A 114 19.06 -5.47 3.80
C GLY A 114 18.03 -5.65 2.68
N VAL A 115 16.83 -5.10 2.82
CA VAL A 115 15.97 -4.85 1.66
C VAL A 115 16.61 -3.80 0.76
N GLU A 116 16.37 -3.86 -0.54
CA GLU A 116 17.05 -3.03 -1.53
C GLU A 116 16.31 -1.73 -1.83
N VAL A 117 15.02 -1.68 -1.52
CA VAL A 117 14.12 -0.53 -1.71
C VAL A 117 12.98 -0.60 -0.71
N LEU A 118 12.44 0.54 -0.31
CA LEU A 118 11.19 0.62 0.43
C LEU A 118 10.05 0.99 -0.52
N ILE A 119 9.00 0.19 -0.55
CA ILE A 119 7.76 0.48 -1.27
C ILE A 119 6.72 0.93 -0.25
N LEU A 120 6.24 2.15 -0.39
CA LEU A 120 5.16 2.71 0.42
C LEU A 120 3.85 2.45 -0.30
N GLU A 121 3.02 1.60 0.27
CA GLU A 121 1.82 1.10 -0.41
C GLU A 121 0.55 1.74 0.14
N MET A 122 -0.44 1.94 -0.74
CA MET A 122 -1.79 2.38 -0.38
C MET A 122 -1.80 3.72 0.36
N LEU A 123 -1.01 4.69 -0.12
CA LEU A 123 -1.05 6.04 0.44
C LEU A 123 -2.32 6.76 -0.06
N LEU A 124 -3.16 7.15 0.87
CA LEU A 124 -4.52 7.63 0.60
C LEU A 124 -4.72 9.11 0.93
N ASP A 125 -4.00 9.61 1.91
CA ASP A 125 -4.10 10.97 2.44
C ASP A 125 -2.72 11.61 2.57
N ILE A 126 -2.70 12.95 2.76
CA ILE A 126 -1.44 13.70 2.74
C ILE A 126 -0.69 13.58 4.07
N ASP A 127 -1.35 13.76 5.21
CA ASP A 127 -0.65 13.95 6.49
C ASP A 127 0.00 12.64 6.96
N HIS A 128 -0.73 11.53 6.90
CA HIS A 128 -0.19 10.22 7.25
C HIS A 128 0.86 9.74 6.24
N ALA A 129 0.62 10.00 4.94
CA ALA A 129 1.60 9.67 3.89
C ALA A 129 2.92 10.44 4.07
N LYS A 130 2.87 11.71 4.48
CA LYS A 130 4.08 12.50 4.79
C LYS A 130 4.88 11.90 5.94
N ILE A 131 4.22 11.45 6.99
CA ILE A 131 4.88 10.83 8.15
C ILE A 131 5.61 9.56 7.70
N LEU A 132 4.93 8.70 6.93
CA LEU A 132 5.53 7.46 6.43
C LEU A 132 6.69 7.73 5.45
N LEU A 133 6.49 8.66 4.50
CA LEU A 133 7.51 9.03 3.50
C LEU A 133 8.79 9.56 4.18
N ASN A 134 8.65 10.47 5.14
CA ASN A 134 9.79 10.98 5.89
C ASN A 134 10.53 9.87 6.63
N ALA A 135 9.81 8.97 7.30
CA ALA A 135 10.41 7.83 8.01
C ALA A 135 11.17 6.88 7.04
N ALA A 136 10.65 6.66 5.85
CA ALA A 136 11.32 5.85 4.84
C ALA A 136 12.57 6.53 4.28
N LEU A 137 12.51 7.82 3.95
CA LEU A 137 13.63 8.60 3.42
C LEU A 137 14.81 8.69 4.41
N GLU A 138 14.57 8.73 5.72
CA GLU A 138 15.63 8.70 6.74
C GLU A 138 16.53 7.47 6.66
N THR A 139 16.04 6.39 6.03
CA THR A 139 16.86 5.18 5.84
C THR A 139 17.99 5.36 4.83
N GLY A 140 17.84 6.27 3.88
CA GLY A 140 18.76 6.44 2.75
C GLY A 140 18.63 5.34 1.68
N LEU A 141 17.64 4.44 1.79
CA LEU A 141 17.28 3.51 0.71
C LEU A 141 16.48 4.24 -0.37
N PRO A 142 16.46 3.73 -1.61
CA PRO A 142 15.46 4.15 -2.59
C PRO A 142 14.04 3.97 -2.04
N VAL A 143 13.16 4.95 -2.31
CA VAL A 143 11.77 4.95 -1.83
C VAL A 143 10.81 5.06 -3.02
N TRP A 144 9.94 4.07 -3.17
CA TRP A 144 8.88 4.07 -4.17
C TRP A 144 7.54 4.38 -3.50
N VAL A 145 6.84 5.36 -4.04
CA VAL A 145 5.63 5.94 -3.46
C VAL A 145 4.41 5.45 -4.23
N GLY A 146 3.67 4.53 -3.63
CA GLY A 146 2.44 3.95 -4.18
C GLY A 146 1.19 4.61 -3.62
N LEU A 147 0.49 5.33 -4.47
CA LEU A 147 -0.72 6.07 -4.15
C LEU A 147 -1.95 5.26 -4.52
N SER A 148 -3.02 5.39 -3.77
CA SER A 148 -4.33 4.88 -4.17
C SER A 148 -5.27 6.04 -4.49
N CYS A 149 -6.09 5.87 -5.51
CA CYS A 149 -7.04 6.88 -5.96
C CYS A 149 -8.36 6.25 -6.39
N CYS A 150 -9.37 7.07 -6.56
CA CYS A 150 -10.63 6.69 -7.19
C CYS A 150 -11.22 7.86 -7.98
N ILE A 151 -12.19 7.56 -8.84
CA ILE A 151 -12.98 8.57 -9.53
C ILE A 151 -14.09 9.04 -8.59
N SER A 152 -14.18 10.35 -8.37
CA SER A 152 -15.23 10.96 -7.56
C SER A 152 -16.60 10.79 -8.21
N LYS A 153 -17.60 10.39 -7.42
CA LYS A 153 -18.99 10.32 -7.89
C LYS A 153 -19.67 11.69 -7.98
N PHE A 154 -19.05 12.73 -7.44
CA PHE A 154 -19.65 14.07 -7.40
C PHE A 154 -19.37 14.85 -8.69
N ASP A 155 -18.16 14.72 -9.24
CA ASP A 155 -17.68 15.54 -10.35
C ASP A 155 -16.76 14.79 -11.33
N GLU A 156 -16.66 13.46 -11.19
CA GLU A 156 -15.85 12.58 -12.04
C GLU A 156 -14.35 12.89 -12.03
N THR A 157 -13.87 13.72 -11.10
CA THR A 157 -12.42 13.97 -10.95
C THR A 157 -11.72 12.81 -10.23
N VAL A 158 -10.40 12.69 -10.47
CA VAL A 158 -9.58 11.72 -9.71
C VAL A 158 -9.23 12.31 -8.36
N VAL A 159 -9.55 11.56 -7.32
CA VAL A 159 -9.44 12.02 -5.92
C VAL A 159 -8.74 10.99 -5.03
N GLY A 160 -8.21 11.48 -3.93
CA GLY A 160 -7.82 10.69 -2.76
C GLY A 160 -8.57 11.17 -1.53
N ARG A 161 -8.13 10.77 -0.35
CA ARG A 161 -8.76 11.12 0.92
C ARG A 161 -8.21 12.41 1.50
N ASN A 162 -9.09 13.24 2.04
CA ASN A 162 -8.76 14.49 2.71
C ASN A 162 -8.80 14.32 4.24
N PHE A 163 -7.96 13.47 4.78
CA PHE A 163 -7.82 13.29 6.22
C PHE A 163 -6.67 14.14 6.72
N ARG A 164 -6.94 15.05 7.66
CA ARG A 164 -5.99 16.04 8.18
C ARG A 164 -5.78 15.96 9.68
N ALA A 165 -6.42 15.03 10.37
CA ALA A 165 -6.30 14.84 11.80
C ALA A 165 -5.92 13.41 12.15
N GLU A 166 -5.26 13.23 13.29
CA GLU A 166 -4.75 11.94 13.76
C GLU A 166 -5.77 10.79 13.68
N LYS A 167 -7.04 11.07 13.95
CA LYS A 167 -8.10 10.05 13.98
C LYS A 167 -9.07 10.10 12.80
N GLU A 168 -8.90 11.02 11.88
CA GLU A 168 -9.82 11.13 10.73
C GLU A 168 -9.76 9.90 9.82
N ARG A 169 -8.62 9.22 9.71
CA ARG A 169 -8.50 7.98 8.94
C ARG A 169 -9.43 6.87 9.43
N SER A 170 -9.88 6.90 10.68
CA SER A 170 -10.86 5.93 11.19
C SER A 170 -12.26 6.15 10.61
N ILE A 171 -12.51 7.31 9.98
CA ILE A 171 -13.77 7.65 9.33
C ILE A 171 -13.69 7.16 7.88
N ILE A 172 -13.67 5.86 7.67
CA ILE A 172 -13.70 5.31 6.31
C ILE A 172 -15.14 5.29 5.78
N TYR A 173 -16.09 5.09 6.69
CA TYR A 173 -17.49 4.93 6.36
C TYR A 173 -18.36 5.11 7.62
N ASP A 174 -19.42 5.87 7.51
CA ASP A 174 -20.45 5.98 8.55
C ASP A 174 -21.77 5.37 8.05
N PRO A 175 -22.10 4.13 8.46
CA PRO A 175 -23.32 3.45 8.03
C PRO A 175 -24.59 4.13 8.49
N LEU A 176 -24.54 4.92 9.56
CA LEU A 176 -25.70 5.66 10.08
C LEU A 176 -25.99 6.89 9.22
N LYS A 177 -24.96 7.51 8.69
CA LYS A 177 -25.07 8.69 7.84
C LYS A 177 -25.32 8.36 6.37
N TYR A 178 -24.83 7.19 5.90
CA TYR A 178 -24.91 6.76 4.50
C TYR A 178 -25.33 5.28 4.42
N PRO A 179 -26.54 4.91 4.88
CA PRO A 179 -26.96 3.52 4.99
C PRO A 179 -27.03 2.79 3.62
N ASP A 180 -27.36 3.52 2.57
CA ASP A 180 -27.57 2.96 1.22
C ASP A 180 -26.33 3.04 0.32
N GLU A 181 -25.29 3.80 0.73
CA GLU A 181 -24.07 4.00 -0.06
C GLU A 181 -22.81 3.84 0.80
N PRO A 182 -22.53 2.63 1.30
CA PRO A 182 -21.48 2.38 2.28
C PRO A 182 -20.05 2.66 1.81
N LYS A 183 -19.82 2.96 0.56
CA LYS A 183 -18.48 2.96 -0.06
C LYS A 183 -17.98 4.34 -0.43
N PHE A 184 -18.73 5.40 -0.17
CA PHE A 184 -18.35 6.75 -0.59
C PHE A 184 -18.01 7.63 0.60
N LEU A 185 -16.82 8.25 0.53
CA LEU A 185 -16.50 9.32 1.46
C LEU A 185 -17.41 10.52 1.20
N PRO A 186 -17.78 11.30 2.24
CA PRO A 186 -18.38 12.60 2.06
C PRO A 186 -17.52 13.52 1.19
N GLU A 187 -18.15 14.47 0.49
CA GLU A 187 -17.43 15.40 -0.40
C GLU A 187 -16.33 16.19 0.33
N ASP A 188 -16.53 16.56 1.58
CA ASP A 188 -15.53 17.24 2.42
C ASP A 188 -14.36 16.34 2.84
N LYS A 189 -14.43 15.04 2.61
CA LYS A 189 -13.40 14.05 2.91
C LYS A 189 -12.65 13.54 1.67
N ILE A 190 -12.86 14.16 0.53
CA ILE A 190 -12.09 13.91 -0.69
C ILE A 190 -11.20 15.11 -1.02
N ILE A 191 -10.13 14.86 -1.74
CA ILE A 191 -9.17 15.87 -2.20
C ILE A 191 -8.71 15.54 -3.61
N ASN A 192 -8.43 16.56 -4.40
CA ASN A 192 -7.88 16.37 -5.75
C ASN A 192 -6.57 15.58 -5.71
N PHE A 193 -6.47 14.56 -6.54
CA PHE A 193 -5.33 13.65 -6.54
C PHE A 193 -4.00 14.34 -6.89
N ALA A 194 -4.04 15.37 -7.75
CA ALA A 194 -2.84 16.16 -8.06
C ALA A 194 -2.30 16.89 -6.81
N GLU A 195 -3.15 17.29 -5.86
CA GLU A 195 -2.71 17.93 -4.62
C GLU A 195 -1.91 16.94 -3.75
N ILE A 196 -2.35 15.67 -3.67
CA ILE A 196 -1.62 14.62 -2.96
C ILE A 196 -0.25 14.43 -3.60
N ILE A 197 -0.19 14.22 -4.92
CA ILE A 197 1.05 14.02 -5.66
C ILE A 197 2.01 15.20 -5.42
N ASN A 198 1.52 16.43 -5.58
CA ASN A 198 2.34 17.63 -5.44
C ASN A 198 2.85 17.83 -4.01
N SER A 199 2.04 17.48 -3.00
CA SER A 199 2.43 17.55 -1.60
C SER A 199 3.53 16.54 -1.24
N LEU A 200 3.47 15.33 -1.78
CA LEU A 200 4.43 14.27 -1.46
C LEU A 200 5.72 14.39 -2.27
N LYS A 201 5.65 14.68 -3.58
CA LYS A 201 6.85 14.83 -4.41
C LYS A 201 7.78 15.97 -3.96
N SER A 202 7.24 16.97 -3.28
CA SER A 202 8.03 18.06 -2.70
C SER A 202 8.94 17.59 -1.55
N ILE A 203 8.65 16.43 -0.97
CA ILE A 203 9.42 15.82 0.13
C ILE A 203 10.49 14.88 -0.43
N GLY A 204 10.15 14.05 -1.40
CA GLY A 204 11.07 13.09 -2.01
C GLY A 204 10.37 11.88 -2.63
N GLY A 205 11.13 10.81 -2.83
CA GLY A 205 10.72 9.59 -3.50
C GLY A 205 11.33 9.45 -4.89
N ASP A 206 11.73 8.24 -5.26
CA ASP A 206 12.44 7.96 -6.50
C ASP A 206 11.49 7.50 -7.63
N VAL A 207 10.41 6.86 -7.26
CA VAL A 207 9.36 6.37 -8.16
C VAL A 207 8.01 6.72 -7.56
N TYR A 208 7.09 7.15 -8.39
CA TYR A 208 5.69 7.35 -8.00
C TYR A 208 4.80 6.41 -8.80
N GLY A 209 3.69 5.99 -8.20
CA GLY A 209 2.79 5.09 -8.91
C GLY A 209 1.43 4.96 -8.25
N ILE A 210 0.58 4.15 -8.89
CA ILE A 210 -0.78 3.88 -8.43
C ILE A 210 -0.91 2.40 -8.17
N MET A 211 -1.46 2.08 -6.99
CA MET A 211 -1.71 0.72 -6.54
C MET A 211 -2.97 0.66 -5.68
N HIS A 212 -3.46 -0.54 -5.40
CA HIS A 212 -4.69 -0.74 -4.62
C HIS A 212 -5.87 0.10 -5.16
N SER A 213 -5.95 0.21 -6.48
CA SER A 213 -7.00 0.93 -7.20
C SER A 213 -7.49 0.08 -8.35
N TRP A 214 -8.78 0.12 -8.65
CA TRP A 214 -9.31 -0.62 -9.79
C TRP A 214 -8.68 -0.13 -11.08
N PHE A 215 -8.71 -0.97 -12.11
CA PHE A 215 -8.10 -0.63 -13.39
C PHE A 215 -8.55 0.73 -13.92
N ILE A 216 -9.86 1.04 -13.89
CA ILE A 216 -10.38 2.31 -14.39
C ILE A 216 -9.84 3.51 -13.59
N ASP A 217 -9.79 3.40 -12.27
CA ASP A 217 -9.25 4.43 -11.39
C ASP A 217 -7.74 4.58 -11.60
N THR A 218 -7.02 3.47 -11.76
CA THR A 218 -5.59 3.47 -12.07
C THR A 218 -5.33 4.17 -13.40
N ARG A 219 -6.10 3.88 -14.46
CA ARG A 219 -5.94 4.50 -15.78
C ARG A 219 -6.12 6.02 -15.72
N GLU A 220 -7.18 6.48 -15.07
CA GLU A 220 -7.43 7.93 -14.94
C GLU A 220 -6.42 8.59 -13.99
N GLY A 221 -6.07 7.92 -12.88
CA GLY A 221 -5.03 8.37 -11.97
C GLY A 221 -3.66 8.49 -12.62
N MET A 222 -3.31 7.57 -13.53
CA MET A 222 -2.06 7.62 -14.29
C MET A 222 -1.96 8.89 -15.18
N LYS A 223 -3.06 9.37 -15.74
CA LYS A 223 -3.07 10.64 -16.51
C LYS A 223 -2.73 11.82 -15.60
N VAL A 224 -3.34 11.85 -14.39
CA VAL A 224 -3.05 12.90 -13.40
C VAL A 224 -1.60 12.80 -12.92
N LEU A 225 -1.12 11.58 -12.64
CA LEU A 225 0.25 11.35 -12.21
C LEU A 225 1.26 11.84 -13.25
N LYS A 226 1.11 11.42 -14.51
CA LYS A 226 2.01 11.85 -15.62
C LYS A 226 2.03 13.36 -15.83
N SER A 227 0.93 14.05 -15.56
CA SER A 227 0.86 15.52 -15.63
C SER A 227 1.56 16.22 -14.48
N ASN A 228 1.86 15.53 -13.38
CA ASN A 228 2.42 16.11 -12.16
C ASN A 228 3.78 15.53 -11.75
N TRP A 229 4.24 14.45 -12.40
CA TRP A 229 5.48 13.74 -12.07
C TRP A 229 6.23 13.38 -13.36
N ASN A 230 7.52 13.74 -13.43
CA ASN A 230 8.37 13.50 -14.62
C ASN A 230 9.36 12.32 -14.41
N GLY A 231 9.39 11.73 -13.22
CA GLY A 231 10.26 10.59 -12.90
C GLY A 231 9.67 9.24 -13.32
N PRO A 232 10.33 8.14 -12.97
CA PRO A 232 9.84 6.79 -13.22
C PRO A 232 8.47 6.54 -12.57
N ILE A 233 7.63 5.77 -13.26
CA ILE A 233 6.28 5.41 -12.80
C ILE A 233 6.19 3.92 -12.57
N MET A 234 5.42 3.53 -11.54
CA MET A 234 4.92 2.17 -11.32
C MET A 234 3.40 2.14 -11.31
N PHE A 235 2.82 0.99 -11.62
CA PHE A 235 1.39 0.75 -11.38
C PHE A 235 1.08 -0.70 -11.02
N TYR A 236 0.08 -0.89 -10.16
CA TYR A 236 -0.37 -2.17 -9.61
C TYR A 236 -1.92 -2.13 -9.56
N PRO A 237 -2.62 -2.27 -10.69
CA PRO A 237 -4.07 -2.20 -10.71
C PRO A 237 -4.69 -3.47 -10.15
N GLU A 238 -5.88 -3.33 -9.58
CA GLU A 238 -6.64 -4.47 -9.08
C GLU A 238 -7.64 -4.98 -10.11
N ILE A 239 -7.68 -6.30 -10.29
CA ILE A 239 -8.62 -6.99 -11.19
C ILE A 239 -9.94 -7.34 -10.48
N HIS A 240 -9.97 -7.30 -9.17
CA HIS A 240 -11.12 -7.72 -8.38
C HIS A 240 -11.74 -6.56 -7.60
N LYS A 241 -13.06 -6.65 -7.41
CA LYS A 241 -13.79 -5.84 -6.45
C LYS A 241 -13.87 -6.57 -5.13
N PHE A 242 -13.80 -5.82 -4.05
CA PHE A 242 -14.06 -6.38 -2.73
C PHE A 242 -15.55 -6.21 -2.39
N ASP A 243 -16.24 -7.33 -2.19
CA ASP A 243 -17.60 -7.33 -1.67
C ASP A 243 -17.57 -7.19 -0.16
N THR A 244 -17.94 -6.01 0.32
CA THR A 244 -17.94 -5.70 1.76
C THR A 244 -19.03 -6.44 2.55
N SER A 245 -20.07 -6.95 1.87
CA SER A 245 -21.16 -7.69 2.53
C SER A 245 -20.76 -9.13 2.83
N THR A 246 -19.98 -9.74 1.96
CA THR A 246 -19.50 -11.13 2.09
C THR A 246 -18.05 -11.22 2.52
N MET A 247 -17.33 -10.10 2.60
CA MET A 247 -15.89 -10.03 2.87
C MET A 247 -15.05 -10.84 1.86
N GLN A 248 -15.50 -10.96 0.62
CA GLN A 248 -14.84 -11.73 -0.43
C GLN A 248 -14.37 -10.85 -1.59
N ALA A 249 -13.23 -11.22 -2.15
CA ALA A 249 -12.76 -10.66 -3.41
C ALA A 249 -13.50 -11.34 -4.57
N LEU A 250 -14.13 -10.54 -5.41
CA LEU A 250 -14.80 -11.00 -6.63
C LEU A 250 -13.96 -10.61 -7.83
N ILE A 251 -13.47 -11.58 -8.59
CA ILE A 251 -12.80 -11.33 -9.87
C ILE A 251 -13.85 -10.75 -10.83
N THR A 252 -13.60 -9.55 -11.33
CA THR A 252 -14.54 -8.80 -12.17
C THR A 252 -14.19 -8.81 -13.64
N GLU A 253 -12.99 -9.24 -14.00
CA GLU A 253 -12.49 -9.21 -15.39
C GLU A 253 -11.80 -10.52 -15.76
N ASN A 254 -11.77 -10.83 -17.04
CA ASN A 254 -10.96 -11.91 -17.58
C ASN A 254 -9.47 -11.54 -17.51
N GLU A 255 -8.62 -12.48 -17.09
CA GLU A 255 -7.17 -12.25 -16.91
C GLU A 255 -6.49 -11.74 -18.20
N ILE A 256 -6.85 -12.28 -19.37
CA ILE A 256 -6.27 -11.90 -20.66
C ILE A 256 -6.66 -10.45 -21.00
N GLU A 257 -7.94 -10.12 -20.88
CA GLU A 257 -8.43 -8.76 -21.13
C GLU A 257 -7.78 -7.74 -20.16
N PHE A 258 -7.54 -8.15 -18.92
CA PHE A 258 -6.87 -7.33 -17.93
C PHE A 258 -5.42 -7.06 -18.33
N VAL A 259 -4.68 -8.08 -18.78
CA VAL A 259 -3.29 -7.94 -19.25
C VAL A 259 -3.23 -7.02 -20.47
N ASP A 260 -4.16 -7.17 -21.43
CA ASP A 260 -4.24 -6.32 -22.61
C ASP A 260 -4.46 -4.84 -22.22
N LYS A 261 -5.41 -4.58 -21.34
CA LYS A 261 -5.67 -3.25 -20.80
C LYS A 261 -4.47 -2.66 -20.05
N CYS A 262 -3.79 -3.47 -19.24
CA CYS A 262 -2.56 -3.03 -18.57
C CYS A 262 -1.47 -2.66 -19.57
N SER A 263 -1.36 -3.41 -20.66
CA SER A 263 -0.37 -3.15 -21.70
C SER A 263 -0.56 -1.79 -22.38
N GLU A 264 -1.79 -1.28 -22.46
CA GLU A 264 -2.09 0.05 -22.99
C GLU A 264 -1.54 1.21 -22.11
N LEU A 265 -1.28 0.94 -20.82
CA LEU A 265 -0.74 1.95 -19.90
C LEU A 265 0.78 2.07 -19.96
N ILE A 266 1.46 1.13 -20.63
CA ILE A 266 2.92 1.05 -20.69
C ILE A 266 3.45 2.04 -21.71
N ASP A 267 4.33 2.92 -21.27
CA ASP A 267 5.11 3.84 -22.08
C ASP A 267 6.53 4.01 -21.55
N ASP A 268 7.29 4.92 -22.11
CA ASP A 268 8.69 5.18 -21.73
C ASP A 268 8.86 5.63 -20.28
N GLN A 269 7.83 6.14 -19.63
CA GLN A 269 7.89 6.58 -18.23
C GLN A 269 7.60 5.44 -17.25
N VAL A 270 6.84 4.42 -17.66
CA VAL A 270 6.53 3.25 -16.83
C VAL A 270 7.74 2.32 -16.76
N LYS A 271 8.25 2.09 -15.57
CA LYS A 271 9.42 1.25 -15.32
C LYS A 271 9.14 0.04 -14.44
N ILE A 272 8.04 0.05 -13.73
CA ILE A 272 7.67 -1.00 -12.77
C ILE A 272 6.20 -1.34 -12.94
N ILE A 273 5.93 -2.63 -13.04
CA ILE A 273 4.58 -3.20 -13.07
C ILE A 273 4.54 -4.24 -11.97
N GLY A 274 3.48 -4.23 -11.17
CA GLY A 274 3.24 -5.18 -10.11
C GLY A 274 1.77 -5.58 -10.04
N GLY A 275 1.46 -6.46 -9.08
CA GLY A 275 0.12 -6.97 -8.80
C GLY A 275 0.18 -8.31 -8.10
#